data_722f1a47f494a183abf3b20f6ccc6203
#
_entry.id   722f1a47f494a183abf3b20f6ccc6203
#
_cell.length_a   1.000
_cell.length_b   1.000
_cell.length_c   1.000
_cell.angle_alpha   90.00
_cell.angle_beta   90.00
_cell.angle_gamma   90.00
#
_symmetry.space_group_name_H-M   'P 1'
#
loop_
_entity.id
_entity.type
_entity.pdbx_description
1 polymer ?
#
loop_
_entity_poly.entity_id
_entity_poly.type
_entity_poly.pdbx_seq_one_letter_code
_entity_poly.pdbx_strand_id
1 'polypeptide(L)'
;MIGPFTIFSQEQPGCSRGSFGQIVRGKHVSTGAAVAIKLERKDAVTAGLLKHECKILHYLTKDRGCENVPRVEWWSTIDLDGIAHRALVIPLYDMTLAEAIQHDDSIATTAVVHHWVREMIRILYQVHEAGILHRDIKPQNFMLRSSSKGSFIYLIDFGLSSVYVDDAFRGHLPPKPDQEHILGTPKYVSLHVHDGKDASRRDDLISVGYVWLFLLLGGRLPWDQVVHPPSSSDTYPAHHIQHPANVERRRQKQMLSPLTTTRRGWFTYLETVYRLGYDERPPYAELVDMVVV
;
A
#
# COMPACT_ATOMS: atom_id res chain seq x y z
N MET A 1 0.56 28.25 8.87
CA MET A 1 -0.45 27.36 9.49
C MET A 1 -1.36 26.79 8.40
N ILE A 2 -1.83 25.58 8.55
CA ILE A 2 -2.85 24.97 7.66
C ILE A 2 -4.05 24.60 8.53
N GLY A 3 -5.16 25.36 8.39
CA GLY A 3 -6.30 25.22 9.29
C GLY A 3 -5.91 25.29 10.77
N PRO A 4 -6.34 24.34 11.62
CA PRO A 4 -5.98 24.32 13.06
C PRO A 4 -4.61 23.69 13.34
N PHE A 5 -3.71 23.59 12.35
CA PHE A 5 -2.41 22.91 12.47
C PHE A 5 -1.24 23.86 12.25
N THR A 6 -0.23 23.76 13.11
CA THR A 6 1.09 24.37 12.92
C THR A 6 1.97 23.39 12.17
N ILE A 7 2.60 23.83 11.07
CA ILE A 7 3.54 23.02 10.29
C ILE A 7 4.92 23.13 10.93
N PHE A 8 5.65 22.01 11.02
CA PHE A 8 7.08 22.05 11.33
C PHE A 8 7.84 22.57 10.10
N SER A 9 8.92 23.34 10.31
CA SER A 9 9.68 23.95 9.20
C SER A 9 10.19 22.88 8.24
N GLN A 10 10.25 23.20 6.93
CA GLN A 10 10.67 22.29 5.85
C GLN A 10 12.13 21.80 5.98
N GLU A 11 12.93 22.38 6.87
CA GLU A 11 14.31 22.02 7.11
C GLU A 11 14.50 20.80 8.06
N GLN A 12 13.41 20.28 8.64
CA GLN A 12 13.52 19.06 9.44
C GLN A 12 13.39 17.81 8.55
N PRO A 13 14.18 16.74 8.83
CA PRO A 13 14.07 15.47 8.11
C PRO A 13 12.65 14.93 8.28
N GLY A 14 11.91 14.81 7.18
CA GLY A 14 10.54 14.30 7.18
C GLY A 14 9.57 14.99 6.22
N CYS A 15 10.00 15.98 5.43
CA CYS A 15 9.28 16.37 4.21
C CYS A 15 9.64 15.39 3.10
N SER A 16 8.74 14.45 2.79
CA SER A 16 8.91 13.54 1.67
C SER A 16 7.95 13.93 0.54
N ARG A 17 8.37 13.74 -0.72
CA ARG A 17 7.44 13.68 -1.82
C ARG A 17 6.77 12.31 -1.77
N GLY A 18 5.50 12.26 -1.38
CA GLY A 18 4.68 11.09 -1.57
C GLY A 18 4.38 10.81 -3.04
N SER A 19 3.84 9.66 -3.36
CA SER A 19 3.47 9.24 -4.72
C SER A 19 2.57 10.26 -5.45
N PHE A 20 1.84 11.10 -4.70
CA PHE A 20 0.81 11.99 -5.25
C PHE A 20 0.94 13.46 -4.80
N GLY A 21 2.02 13.84 -4.11
CA GLY A 21 2.18 15.22 -3.66
C GLY A 21 3.21 15.39 -2.54
N GLN A 22 3.15 16.54 -1.89
CA GLN A 22 4.02 16.88 -0.76
C GLN A 22 3.37 16.40 0.55
N ILE A 23 4.18 15.80 1.44
CA ILE A 23 3.76 15.47 2.81
C ILE A 23 4.57 16.34 3.77
N VAL A 24 3.86 17.05 4.65
CA VAL A 24 4.49 17.87 5.70
C VAL A 24 4.01 17.40 7.07
N ARG A 25 4.88 17.51 8.06
CA ARG A 25 4.56 17.20 9.46
C ARG A 25 4.03 18.43 10.17
N GLY A 26 3.10 18.23 11.09
CA GLY A 26 2.53 19.31 11.88
C GLY A 26 2.01 18.83 13.23
N LYS A 27 1.43 19.77 13.99
CA LYS A 27 0.71 19.46 15.23
C LYS A 27 -0.57 20.27 15.31
N HIS A 28 -1.59 19.68 15.90
CA HIS A 28 -2.84 20.37 16.19
C HIS A 28 -2.62 21.42 17.27
N VAL A 29 -3.06 22.65 17.03
CA VAL A 29 -2.75 23.81 17.89
C VAL A 29 -3.25 23.62 19.33
N SER A 30 -4.49 23.11 19.51
CA SER A 30 -5.10 22.99 20.85
C SER A 30 -4.74 21.70 21.58
N THR A 31 -4.56 20.57 20.87
CA THR A 31 -4.31 19.27 21.50
C THR A 31 -2.84 18.87 21.52
N GLY A 32 -2.01 19.51 20.70
CA GLY A 32 -0.61 19.13 20.51
C GLY A 32 -0.42 17.83 19.72
N ALA A 33 -1.50 17.18 19.28
CA ALA A 33 -1.44 15.91 18.55
C ALA A 33 -0.62 16.06 17.26
N ALA A 34 0.34 15.16 17.06
CA ALA A 34 1.18 15.14 15.86
C ALA A 34 0.40 14.59 14.66
N VAL A 35 0.53 15.25 13.50
CA VAL A 35 -0.19 14.93 12.27
C VAL A 35 0.72 14.93 11.05
N ALA A 36 0.32 14.15 10.05
CA ALA A 36 0.83 14.21 8.69
C ALA A 36 -0.20 14.94 7.81
N ILE A 37 0.26 15.90 7.03
CA ILE A 37 -0.56 16.72 6.13
C ILE A 37 -0.13 16.39 4.71
N LYS A 38 -0.99 15.71 3.96
CA LYS A 38 -0.80 15.47 2.53
C LYS A 38 -1.34 16.65 1.73
N LEU A 39 -0.55 17.19 0.80
CA LEU A 39 -0.89 18.33 -0.03
C LEU A 39 -0.89 17.93 -1.50
N GLU A 40 -1.97 18.22 -2.21
CA GLU A 40 -2.12 17.99 -3.64
C GLU A 40 -2.47 19.31 -4.33
N ARG A 41 -1.68 19.75 -5.31
CA ARG A 41 -2.02 20.92 -6.14
C ARG A 41 -3.27 20.60 -6.95
N LYS A 42 -4.20 21.55 -7.00
CA LYS A 42 -5.47 21.39 -7.76
C LYS A 42 -5.28 21.37 -9.28
N ASP A 43 -4.19 21.94 -9.76
CA ASP A 43 -3.80 21.99 -11.17
C ASP A 43 -2.87 20.85 -11.61
N ALA A 44 -2.51 19.93 -10.70
CA ALA A 44 -1.66 18.79 -11.01
C ALA A 44 -2.37 17.77 -11.92
N VAL A 45 -1.60 17.06 -12.76
CA VAL A 45 -2.11 15.97 -13.62
C VAL A 45 -2.78 14.87 -12.80
N THR A 46 -2.28 14.65 -11.58
CA THR A 46 -2.82 13.68 -10.61
C THR A 46 -3.95 14.25 -9.74
N ALA A 47 -4.46 15.45 -10.07
CA ALA A 47 -5.44 16.14 -9.25
C ALA A 47 -6.72 15.33 -9.09
N GLY A 48 -7.08 15.04 -7.82
CA GLY A 48 -8.27 14.28 -7.45
C GLY A 48 -7.99 12.99 -6.69
N LEU A 49 -6.77 12.46 -6.73
CA LEU A 49 -6.39 11.25 -6.00
C LEU A 49 -6.51 11.47 -4.48
N LEU A 50 -6.07 12.63 -3.98
CA LEU A 50 -6.18 12.96 -2.56
C LEU A 50 -7.65 13.13 -2.10
N LYS A 51 -8.52 13.66 -2.98
CA LYS A 51 -9.96 13.72 -2.71
C LYS A 51 -10.58 12.33 -2.68
N HIS A 52 -10.15 11.45 -3.56
CA HIS A 52 -10.58 10.06 -3.58
C HIS A 52 -10.12 9.35 -2.30
N GLU A 53 -8.84 9.45 -1.93
CA GLU A 53 -8.31 8.89 -0.68
C GLU A 53 -9.10 9.36 0.54
N CYS A 54 -9.39 10.66 0.66
CA CYS A 54 -10.19 11.22 1.74
C CYS A 54 -11.59 10.57 1.85
N LYS A 55 -12.27 10.39 0.72
CA LYS A 55 -13.59 9.73 0.69
C LYS A 55 -13.53 8.27 1.15
N ILE A 56 -12.55 7.52 0.64
CA ILE A 56 -12.35 6.11 1.01
C ILE A 56 -12.03 5.99 2.51
N LEU A 57 -11.13 6.82 3.04
CA LEU A 57 -10.80 6.80 4.47
C LEU A 57 -11.99 7.15 5.36
N HIS A 58 -12.82 8.12 4.98
CA HIS A 58 -14.06 8.42 5.70
C HIS A 58 -15.00 7.20 5.70
N TYR A 59 -15.24 6.60 4.53
CA TYR A 59 -16.06 5.42 4.40
C TYR A 59 -15.55 4.25 5.26
N LEU A 60 -14.27 3.92 5.14
CA LEU A 60 -13.68 2.82 5.90
C LEU A 60 -13.77 3.04 7.41
N THR A 61 -13.47 4.25 7.90
CA THR A 61 -13.36 4.51 9.34
C THR A 61 -14.69 4.86 10.00
N LYS A 62 -15.58 5.63 9.34
CA LYS A 62 -16.83 6.10 9.93
C LYS A 62 -18.01 5.18 9.61
N ASP A 63 -18.11 4.72 8.37
CA ASP A 63 -19.29 3.97 7.93
C ASP A 63 -19.08 2.46 8.14
N ARG A 64 -17.84 1.97 8.04
CA ARG A 64 -17.52 0.55 8.14
C ARG A 64 -16.77 0.16 9.41
N GLY A 65 -16.28 1.13 10.19
CA GLY A 65 -15.59 0.88 11.46
C GLY A 65 -14.27 0.13 11.30
N CYS A 66 -13.61 0.19 10.13
CA CYS A 66 -12.33 -0.45 9.91
C CYS A 66 -11.27 0.13 10.86
N GLU A 67 -10.58 -0.76 11.55
CA GLU A 67 -9.44 -0.43 12.39
C GLU A 67 -8.14 -0.46 11.58
N ASN A 68 -7.08 0.14 12.12
CA ASN A 68 -5.74 0.11 11.51
C ASN A 68 -5.66 0.72 10.09
N VAL A 69 -6.56 1.67 9.79
CA VAL A 69 -6.51 2.59 8.66
C VAL A 69 -6.56 4.03 9.19
N PRO A 70 -5.97 5.04 8.50
CA PRO A 70 -5.93 6.41 9.00
C PRO A 70 -7.33 7.01 9.16
N ARG A 71 -7.59 7.65 10.30
CA ARG A 71 -8.76 8.53 10.44
C ARG A 71 -8.44 9.87 9.78
N VAL A 72 -9.42 10.44 9.10
CA VAL A 72 -9.32 11.81 8.58
C VAL A 72 -9.55 12.79 9.73
N GLU A 73 -8.49 13.48 10.14
CA GLU A 73 -8.55 14.51 11.18
C GLU A 73 -9.09 15.83 10.62
N TRP A 74 -8.76 16.14 9.37
CA TRP A 74 -9.22 17.35 8.71
C TRP A 74 -9.04 17.26 7.20
N TRP A 75 -9.91 17.97 6.47
CA TRP A 75 -9.89 18.08 5.01
C TRP A 75 -10.33 19.49 4.59
N SER A 76 -9.55 20.14 3.72
CA SER A 76 -9.92 21.42 3.11
C SER A 76 -9.18 21.70 1.80
N THR A 77 -9.61 22.76 1.13
CA THR A 77 -8.80 23.46 0.11
C THR A 77 -8.15 24.67 0.77
N ILE A 78 -6.86 24.85 0.55
CA ILE A 78 -6.06 25.93 1.09
C ILE A 78 -5.32 26.63 -0.05
N ASP A 79 -4.97 27.89 0.15
CA ASP A 79 -4.05 28.61 -0.71
C ASP A 79 -2.65 28.59 -0.08
N LEU A 80 -1.64 28.22 -0.88
CA LEU A 80 -0.23 28.29 -0.52
C LEU A 80 0.48 29.07 -1.63
N ASP A 81 0.91 30.28 -1.29
CA ASP A 81 1.64 31.18 -2.20
C ASP A 81 0.89 31.44 -3.53
N GLY A 82 -0.42 31.64 -3.46
CA GLY A 82 -1.28 31.88 -4.63
C GLY A 82 -1.67 30.62 -5.40
N ILE A 83 -1.32 29.42 -4.91
CA ILE A 83 -1.63 28.14 -5.55
C ILE A 83 -2.62 27.37 -4.68
N ALA A 84 -3.77 27.01 -5.26
CA ALA A 84 -4.77 26.23 -4.57
C ALA A 84 -4.34 24.76 -4.39
N HIS A 85 -4.33 24.27 -3.13
CA HIS A 85 -4.02 22.92 -2.75
C HIS A 85 -5.21 22.25 -2.04
N ARG A 86 -5.36 20.94 -2.22
CA ARG A 86 -6.14 20.10 -1.32
C ARG A 86 -5.23 19.64 -0.19
N ALA A 87 -5.73 19.70 1.03
CA ALA A 87 -5.00 19.25 2.21
C ALA A 87 -5.81 18.17 2.93
N LEU A 88 -5.19 17.00 3.10
CA LEU A 88 -5.69 15.88 3.89
C LEU A 88 -4.79 15.70 5.12
N VAL A 89 -5.40 15.79 6.31
CA VAL A 89 -4.68 15.62 7.58
C VAL A 89 -5.09 14.29 8.21
N ILE A 90 -4.07 13.49 8.54
CA ILE A 90 -4.18 12.19 9.20
C ILE A 90 -3.23 12.13 10.40
N PRO A 91 -3.40 11.20 11.33
CA PRO A 91 -2.44 10.99 12.42
C PRO A 91 -1.03 10.79 11.88
N LEU A 92 -0.03 11.30 12.59
CA LEU A 92 1.38 10.98 12.31
C LEU A 92 1.70 9.61 12.89
N TYR A 93 2.33 8.77 12.07
CA TYR A 93 2.88 7.47 12.46
C TYR A 93 4.40 7.56 12.60
N ASP A 94 5.03 6.57 13.23
CA ASP A 94 6.46 6.61 13.55
C ASP A 94 7.33 6.39 12.32
N MET A 95 7.15 5.26 11.62
CA MET A 95 7.94 4.87 10.45
C MET A 95 7.20 3.84 9.60
N THR A 96 7.64 3.67 8.37
CA THR A 96 7.15 2.60 7.47
C THR A 96 7.81 1.26 7.80
N LEU A 97 7.19 0.14 7.38
CA LEU A 97 7.86 -1.17 7.44
C LEU A 97 9.14 -1.22 6.60
N ALA A 98 9.20 -0.45 5.51
CA ALA A 98 10.40 -0.36 4.69
C ALA A 98 11.56 0.29 5.46
N GLU A 99 11.29 1.35 6.23
CA GLU A 99 12.28 2.01 7.09
C GLU A 99 12.66 1.12 8.27
N ALA A 100 11.70 0.46 8.92
CA ALA A 100 11.97 -0.41 10.06
C ALA A 100 12.99 -1.50 9.75
N ILE A 101 12.85 -2.16 8.58
CA ILE A 101 13.79 -3.20 8.12
C ILE A 101 15.20 -2.65 7.83
N GLN A 102 15.30 -1.38 7.43
CA GLN A 102 16.60 -0.76 7.12
C GLN A 102 17.33 -0.26 8.37
N HIS A 103 16.58 0.08 9.44
CA HIS A 103 17.15 0.66 10.65
C HIS A 103 17.68 -0.36 11.64
N ASP A 104 17.11 -1.56 11.68
CA ASP A 104 17.50 -2.57 12.66
C ASP A 104 17.17 -3.99 12.17
N ASP A 105 18.18 -4.71 11.71
CA ASP A 105 18.06 -6.11 11.31
C ASP A 105 17.56 -7.02 12.46
N SER A 106 17.73 -6.60 13.72
CA SER A 106 17.27 -7.35 14.89
C SER A 106 15.76 -7.30 15.10
N ILE A 107 15.09 -6.26 14.60
CA ILE A 107 13.61 -6.14 14.63
C ILE A 107 12.97 -7.16 13.69
N ALA A 108 13.67 -7.56 12.64
CA ALA A 108 13.19 -8.53 11.64
C ALA A 108 13.29 -9.99 12.10
N THR A 109 13.11 -10.27 13.39
CA THR A 109 12.97 -11.67 13.81
C THR A 109 11.78 -12.32 13.08
N THR A 110 11.89 -13.59 12.80
CA THR A 110 10.83 -14.34 12.10
C THR A 110 9.48 -14.17 12.81
N ALA A 111 9.45 -14.15 14.14
CA ALA A 111 8.23 -13.98 14.93
C ALA A 111 7.59 -12.60 14.72
N VAL A 112 8.36 -11.51 14.67
CA VAL A 112 7.87 -10.14 14.43
C VAL A 112 7.35 -10.01 13.00
N VAL A 113 8.09 -10.53 12.02
CA VAL A 113 7.67 -10.55 10.60
C VAL A 113 6.33 -11.30 10.46
N HIS A 114 6.20 -12.47 11.06
CA HIS A 114 4.95 -13.23 11.02
C HIS A 114 3.80 -12.50 11.72
N HIS A 115 4.05 -11.82 12.83
CA HIS A 115 3.04 -10.96 13.46
C HIS A 115 2.56 -9.87 12.50
N TRP A 116 3.47 -9.12 11.87
CA TRP A 116 3.10 -8.07 10.92
C TRP A 116 2.31 -8.60 9.73
N VAL A 117 2.71 -9.76 9.17
CA VAL A 117 2.00 -10.35 8.02
C VAL A 117 0.58 -10.78 8.40
N ARG A 118 0.38 -11.36 9.59
CA ARG A 118 -0.96 -11.67 10.09
C ARG A 118 -1.83 -10.41 10.21
N GLU A 119 -1.26 -9.34 10.75
CA GLU A 119 -1.98 -8.06 10.86
C GLU A 119 -2.29 -7.46 9.48
N MET A 120 -1.37 -7.53 8.50
CA MET A 120 -1.66 -7.11 7.12
C MET A 120 -2.87 -7.85 6.53
N ILE A 121 -2.95 -9.17 6.72
CA ILE A 121 -4.07 -10.00 6.23
C ILE A 121 -5.37 -9.58 6.94
N ARG A 122 -5.35 -9.34 8.26
CA ARG A 122 -6.51 -8.89 9.04
C ARG A 122 -7.00 -7.50 8.62
N ILE A 123 -6.09 -6.57 8.35
CA ILE A 123 -6.43 -5.23 7.83
C ILE A 123 -7.08 -5.37 6.44
N LEU A 124 -6.49 -6.16 5.54
CA LEU A 124 -7.07 -6.38 4.22
C LEU A 124 -8.42 -7.09 4.28
N TYR A 125 -8.62 -8.03 5.21
CA TYR A 125 -9.94 -8.61 5.45
C TYR A 125 -10.99 -7.52 5.72
N GLN A 126 -10.74 -6.58 6.63
CA GLN A 126 -11.68 -5.49 6.94
C GLN A 126 -11.91 -4.58 5.73
N VAL A 127 -10.85 -4.20 5.02
CA VAL A 127 -10.92 -3.34 3.83
C VAL A 127 -11.70 -4.01 2.70
N HIS A 128 -11.45 -5.30 2.46
CA HIS A 128 -12.15 -6.07 1.45
C HIS A 128 -13.63 -6.33 1.82
N GLU A 129 -13.94 -6.64 3.09
CA GLU A 129 -15.34 -6.77 3.54
C GLU A 129 -16.11 -5.42 3.47
N ALA A 130 -15.39 -4.30 3.49
CA ALA A 130 -15.95 -2.99 3.19
C ALA A 130 -16.16 -2.75 1.68
N GLY A 131 -15.83 -3.69 0.81
CA GLY A 131 -16.00 -3.59 -0.65
C GLY A 131 -14.90 -2.80 -1.36
N ILE A 132 -13.74 -2.58 -0.72
CA ILE A 132 -12.63 -1.79 -1.25
C ILE A 132 -11.44 -2.69 -1.55
N LEU A 133 -10.76 -2.46 -2.71
CA LEU A 133 -9.42 -2.95 -3.03
C LEU A 133 -8.41 -1.83 -2.81
N HIS A 134 -7.24 -2.14 -2.26
CA HIS A 134 -6.18 -1.15 -2.05
C HIS A 134 -5.35 -0.89 -3.32
N ARG A 135 -4.91 -1.94 -4.02
CA ARG A 135 -4.19 -1.95 -5.30
C ARG A 135 -2.77 -1.39 -5.30
N ASP A 136 -2.23 -1.02 -4.14
CA ASP A 136 -0.81 -0.62 -4.01
C ASP A 136 -0.22 -1.12 -2.68
N ILE A 137 -0.35 -2.41 -2.42
CA ILE A 137 0.21 -3.05 -1.22
C ILE A 137 1.74 -3.16 -1.37
N LYS A 138 2.44 -2.47 -0.44
CA LYS A 138 3.93 -2.43 -0.38
C LYS A 138 4.39 -2.03 1.03
N PRO A 139 5.65 -2.30 1.42
CA PRO A 139 6.16 -1.99 2.77
C PRO A 139 6.09 -0.50 3.13
N GLN A 140 6.16 0.41 2.14
CA GLN A 140 6.06 1.85 2.34
C GLN A 140 4.65 2.30 2.74
N ASN A 141 3.62 1.49 2.41
CA ASN A 141 2.22 1.79 2.72
C ASN A 141 1.74 1.13 4.02
N PHE A 142 2.63 0.43 4.73
CA PHE A 142 2.39 -0.03 6.09
C PHE A 142 3.22 0.80 7.07
N MET A 143 2.52 1.49 7.99
CA MET A 143 3.13 2.35 9.01
C MET A 143 3.06 1.69 10.38
N LEU A 144 4.12 1.85 11.15
CA LEU A 144 4.17 1.44 12.55
C LEU A 144 3.81 2.61 13.46
N ARG A 145 3.12 2.31 14.55
CA ARG A 145 2.86 3.23 15.66
C ARG A 145 3.09 2.52 16.96
N SER A 146 4.04 3.03 17.71
CA SER A 146 4.37 2.54 19.06
C SER A 146 3.38 3.07 20.09
N SER A 147 3.05 2.25 21.06
CA SER A 147 2.27 2.63 22.22
C SER A 147 2.76 1.86 23.46
N SER A 148 2.23 2.21 24.65
CA SER A 148 2.49 1.43 25.88
C SER A 148 2.01 -0.03 25.81
N LYS A 149 1.15 -0.38 24.83
CA LYS A 149 0.60 -1.73 24.62
C LYS A 149 1.35 -2.52 23.53
N GLY A 150 2.38 -1.93 22.91
CA GLY A 150 3.13 -2.52 21.81
C GLY A 150 3.12 -1.68 20.53
N SER A 151 3.60 -2.26 19.45
CA SER A 151 3.63 -1.64 18.14
C SER A 151 2.45 -2.13 17.30
N PHE A 152 1.70 -1.17 16.74
CA PHE A 152 0.56 -1.43 15.86
C PHE A 152 0.94 -1.08 14.42
N ILE A 153 0.39 -1.84 13.47
CA ILE A 153 0.57 -1.61 12.05
C ILE A 153 -0.69 -0.97 11.45
N TYR A 154 -0.50 -0.01 10.54
CA TYR A 154 -1.57 0.72 9.85
C TYR A 154 -1.33 0.68 8.35
N LEU A 155 -2.37 0.41 7.57
CA LEU A 155 -2.34 0.51 6.11
C LEU A 155 -2.75 1.93 5.69
N ILE A 156 -1.88 2.60 4.93
CA ILE A 156 -2.06 3.98 4.46
C ILE A 156 -2.10 4.06 2.94
N ASP A 157 -2.45 5.24 2.42
CA ASP A 157 -2.36 5.58 0.98
C ASP A 157 -3.40 4.86 0.12
N PHE A 158 -4.66 5.25 0.28
CA PHE A 158 -5.80 4.73 -0.49
C PHE A 158 -6.03 5.49 -1.82
N GLY A 159 -5.05 6.25 -2.31
CA GLY A 159 -5.18 7.04 -3.54
C GLY A 159 -5.45 6.22 -4.80
N LEU A 160 -4.97 4.97 -4.84
CA LEU A 160 -5.20 4.04 -5.96
C LEU A 160 -6.32 3.03 -5.69
N SER A 161 -7.00 3.09 -4.54
CA SER A 161 -8.05 2.14 -4.16
C SER A 161 -9.27 2.18 -5.10
N SER A 162 -10.07 1.13 -5.08
CA SER A 162 -11.34 1.09 -5.83
C SER A 162 -12.40 0.27 -5.13
N VAL A 163 -13.65 0.63 -5.37
CA VAL A 163 -14.80 -0.22 -5.04
C VAL A 163 -14.82 -1.40 -6.01
N TYR A 164 -15.03 -2.61 -5.49
CA TYR A 164 -15.11 -3.85 -6.29
C TYR A 164 -16.46 -4.57 -6.16
N VAL A 165 -17.38 -4.04 -5.37
CA VAL A 165 -18.71 -4.60 -5.20
C VAL A 165 -19.75 -3.72 -5.87
N ASP A 166 -20.81 -4.35 -6.37
CA ASP A 166 -22.02 -3.66 -6.82
C ASP A 166 -23.03 -3.64 -5.66
N ASP A 167 -23.41 -2.46 -5.23
CA ASP A 167 -24.39 -2.27 -4.15
C ASP A 167 -25.76 -2.84 -4.50
N ALA A 168 -26.13 -2.86 -5.80
CA ALA A 168 -27.43 -3.36 -6.27
C ALA A 168 -27.49 -4.90 -6.27
N PHE A 169 -26.38 -5.56 -6.62
CA PHE A 169 -26.34 -7.02 -6.77
C PHE A 169 -25.57 -7.73 -5.64
N ARG A 170 -24.94 -6.98 -4.73
CA ARG A 170 -24.06 -7.49 -3.65
C ARG A 170 -22.99 -8.46 -4.14
N GLY A 171 -22.64 -8.36 -5.41
CA GLY A 171 -21.66 -9.21 -6.08
C GLY A 171 -20.37 -8.49 -6.41
N HIS A 172 -19.33 -9.25 -6.74
CA HIS A 172 -18.09 -8.72 -7.27
C HIS A 172 -18.34 -8.12 -8.67
N LEU A 173 -17.85 -6.90 -8.91
CA LEU A 173 -17.90 -6.30 -10.24
C LEU A 173 -17.12 -7.17 -11.23
N PRO A 174 -17.57 -7.28 -12.51
CA PRO A 174 -16.84 -8.00 -13.53
C PRO A 174 -15.46 -7.34 -13.78
N PRO A 175 -14.46 -8.11 -14.22
CA PRO A 175 -13.15 -7.56 -14.54
C PRO A 175 -13.25 -6.53 -15.65
N LYS A 176 -12.49 -5.46 -15.54
CA LYS A 176 -12.30 -4.49 -16.63
C LYS A 176 -11.49 -5.11 -17.77
N PRO A 177 -11.58 -4.54 -18.99
CA PRO A 177 -10.71 -4.94 -20.09
C PRO A 177 -9.23 -4.86 -19.71
N ASP A 178 -8.42 -5.70 -20.37
CA ASP A 178 -6.98 -5.74 -20.15
C ASP A 178 -6.33 -4.36 -20.34
N GLN A 179 -5.39 -4.05 -19.47
CA GLN A 179 -4.69 -2.78 -19.39
C GLN A 179 -3.26 -2.91 -19.93
N GLU A 180 -2.79 -1.87 -20.60
CA GLU A 180 -1.39 -1.80 -21.04
C GLU A 180 -0.44 -1.26 -19.95
N HIS A 181 -1.00 -0.72 -18.85
CA HIS A 181 -0.24 -0.11 -17.79
C HIS A 181 -0.48 -0.82 -16.46
N ILE A 182 0.60 -1.07 -15.74
CA ILE A 182 0.57 -1.61 -14.39
C ILE A 182 0.05 -0.52 -13.45
N LEU A 183 -1.07 -0.79 -12.79
CA LEU A 183 -1.55 0.03 -11.68
C LEU A 183 -0.93 -0.47 -10.37
N GLY A 184 -0.36 0.43 -9.58
CA GLY A 184 0.39 0.11 -8.37
C GLY A 184 1.90 0.01 -8.62
N THR A 185 2.62 -0.56 -7.66
CA THR A 185 4.08 -0.63 -7.68
C THR A 185 4.57 -1.92 -8.34
N PRO A 186 5.23 -1.89 -9.53
CA PRO A 186 5.60 -3.09 -10.29
C PRO A 186 6.39 -4.13 -9.51
N LYS A 187 7.16 -3.69 -8.50
CA LYS A 187 7.91 -4.56 -7.61
C LYS A 187 6.99 -5.54 -6.83
N TYR A 188 5.78 -5.11 -6.45
CA TYR A 188 4.89 -5.86 -5.55
C TYR A 188 3.60 -6.38 -6.19
N VAL A 189 3.22 -5.91 -7.38
CA VAL A 189 1.98 -6.38 -8.04
C VAL A 189 2.05 -7.85 -8.44
N SER A 190 0.88 -8.48 -8.53
CA SER A 190 0.75 -9.89 -8.94
C SER A 190 1.17 -10.14 -10.40
N LEU A 191 1.33 -11.40 -10.77
CA LEU A 191 1.51 -11.79 -12.18
C LEU A 191 0.27 -11.44 -13.03
N HIS A 192 -0.94 -11.51 -12.45
CA HIS A 192 -2.15 -11.11 -13.14
C HIS A 192 -2.09 -9.64 -13.57
N VAL A 193 -1.69 -8.75 -12.65
CA VAL A 193 -1.52 -7.32 -12.95
C VAL A 193 -0.36 -7.07 -13.94
N HIS A 194 0.73 -7.85 -13.88
CA HIS A 194 1.78 -7.81 -14.90
C HIS A 194 1.29 -8.24 -16.28
N ASP A 195 0.27 -9.11 -16.34
CA ASP A 195 -0.39 -9.54 -17.57
C ASP A 195 -1.50 -8.58 -18.04
N GLY A 196 -1.61 -7.41 -17.40
CA GLY A 196 -2.61 -6.39 -17.73
C GLY A 196 -4.01 -6.69 -17.21
N LYS A 197 -4.20 -7.75 -16.43
CA LYS A 197 -5.52 -8.10 -15.87
C LYS A 197 -5.93 -7.15 -14.77
N ASP A 198 -7.24 -6.90 -14.66
CA ASP A 198 -7.80 -6.09 -13.56
C ASP A 198 -7.53 -6.76 -12.21
N ALA A 199 -7.19 -5.93 -11.21
CA ALA A 199 -6.90 -6.43 -9.88
C ALA A 199 -8.17 -6.79 -9.11
N SER A 200 -8.07 -7.80 -8.25
CA SER A 200 -9.11 -8.20 -7.30
C SER A 200 -8.52 -8.44 -5.90
N ARG A 201 -9.33 -8.96 -4.97
CA ARG A 201 -8.88 -9.26 -3.58
C ARG A 201 -7.63 -10.13 -3.52
N ARG A 202 -7.52 -11.13 -4.42
CA ARG A 202 -6.35 -12.01 -4.47
C ARG A 202 -5.06 -11.26 -4.78
N ASP A 203 -5.13 -10.19 -5.59
CA ASP A 203 -3.96 -9.45 -6.04
C ASP A 203 -3.36 -8.59 -4.91
N ASP A 204 -4.19 -8.01 -4.03
CA ASP A 204 -3.74 -7.37 -2.80
C ASP A 204 -3.06 -8.41 -1.86
N LEU A 205 -3.62 -9.61 -1.72
CA LEU A 205 -3.05 -10.68 -0.90
C LEU A 205 -1.77 -11.27 -1.51
N ILE A 206 -1.67 -11.40 -2.83
CA ILE A 206 -0.42 -11.78 -3.52
C ILE A 206 0.66 -10.75 -3.21
N SER A 207 0.32 -9.46 -3.23
CA SER A 207 1.24 -8.38 -2.87
C SER A 207 1.69 -8.48 -1.41
N VAL A 208 0.82 -8.88 -0.46
CA VAL A 208 1.23 -9.22 0.91
C VAL A 208 2.25 -10.36 0.92
N GLY A 209 2.08 -11.39 0.10
CA GLY A 209 3.04 -12.48 -0.04
C GLY A 209 4.42 -11.98 -0.48
N TYR A 210 4.49 -11.00 -1.38
CA TYR A 210 5.75 -10.38 -1.79
C TYR A 210 6.33 -9.44 -0.72
N VAL A 211 5.49 -8.72 0.03
CA VAL A 211 5.94 -7.96 1.22
C VAL A 211 6.50 -8.91 2.26
N TRP A 212 5.86 -10.04 2.50
CA TRP A 212 6.38 -11.05 3.43
C TRP A 212 7.76 -11.56 3.00
N LEU A 213 7.92 -11.91 1.72
CA LEU A 213 9.23 -12.30 1.18
C LEU A 213 10.28 -11.19 1.36
N PHE A 214 9.92 -9.93 1.06
CA PHE A 214 10.77 -8.76 1.27
C PHE A 214 11.26 -8.66 2.72
N LEU A 215 10.36 -8.80 3.68
CA LEU A 215 10.70 -8.77 5.11
C LEU A 215 11.62 -9.95 5.51
N LEU A 216 11.31 -11.16 5.04
CA LEU A 216 12.12 -12.35 5.30
C LEU A 216 13.53 -12.29 4.69
N LEU A 217 13.72 -11.49 3.65
CA LEU A 217 15.01 -11.31 2.95
C LEU A 217 15.76 -10.04 3.40
N GLY A 218 15.38 -9.44 4.54
CA GLY A 218 16.05 -8.25 5.06
C GLY A 218 15.92 -7.04 4.14
N GLY A 219 14.71 -6.82 3.57
CA GLY A 219 14.42 -5.63 2.77
C GLY A 219 14.79 -5.71 1.29
N ARG A 220 15.01 -6.93 0.75
CA ARG A 220 15.34 -7.14 -0.67
C ARG A 220 14.43 -8.19 -1.30
N LEU A 221 14.20 -8.06 -2.61
CA LEU A 221 13.51 -9.09 -3.39
C LEU A 221 14.43 -9.60 -4.50
N PRO A 222 14.28 -10.86 -4.94
CA PRO A 222 15.12 -11.42 -6.01
C PRO A 222 15.18 -10.56 -7.28
N TRP A 223 14.06 -9.88 -7.59
CA TRP A 223 13.96 -9.00 -8.76
C TRP A 223 14.33 -7.54 -8.51
N ASP A 224 14.94 -7.18 -7.37
CA ASP A 224 15.44 -5.82 -7.11
C ASP A 224 16.67 -5.47 -7.95
N GLN A 225 17.42 -6.48 -8.39
CA GLN A 225 18.57 -6.31 -9.26
C GLN A 225 18.21 -6.04 -10.73
N VAL A 226 16.91 -6.03 -11.07
CA VAL A 226 16.44 -5.62 -12.39
C VAL A 226 16.58 -4.10 -12.51
N VAL A 227 17.84 -3.68 -12.70
CA VAL A 227 18.18 -2.29 -13.00
C VAL A 227 18.10 -2.14 -14.51
N HIS A 228 17.03 -1.50 -14.96
CA HIS A 228 16.97 -0.95 -16.32
C HIS A 228 17.15 0.56 -16.17
N PRO A 229 18.34 1.12 -16.41
CA PRO A 229 18.51 2.55 -16.38
C PRO A 229 17.59 3.16 -17.45
N PRO A 230 16.93 4.31 -17.15
CA PRO A 230 16.12 4.99 -18.13
C PRO A 230 16.97 5.23 -19.39
N SER A 231 16.53 4.69 -20.52
CA SER A 231 17.18 4.89 -21.80
C SER A 231 16.29 5.81 -22.65
N SER A 232 16.88 6.76 -23.37
CA SER A 232 16.18 7.55 -24.37
C SER A 232 15.62 6.71 -25.52
N SER A 233 16.03 5.43 -25.61
CA SER A 233 15.54 4.45 -26.57
C SER A 233 14.42 3.56 -26.03
N ASP A 234 13.95 3.76 -24.77
CA ASP A 234 12.84 2.94 -24.22
C ASP A 234 11.55 3.28 -24.97
N THR A 235 11.05 2.29 -25.70
CA THR A 235 9.80 2.38 -26.49
C THR A 235 8.57 2.53 -25.58
N TYR A 236 8.66 2.05 -24.32
CA TYR A 236 7.55 2.00 -23.38
C TYR A 236 7.82 2.77 -22.10
N PRO A 237 6.81 3.49 -21.54
CA PRO A 237 6.92 4.14 -20.24
C PRO A 237 7.16 3.14 -19.10
N ALA A 238 7.75 3.56 -17.99
CA ALA A 238 8.14 2.71 -16.87
C ALA A 238 7.00 1.86 -16.27
N HIS A 239 5.75 2.27 -16.37
CA HIS A 239 4.58 1.51 -15.91
C HIS A 239 3.91 0.65 -17.01
N HIS A 240 4.40 0.67 -18.24
CA HIS A 240 3.84 -0.16 -19.30
C HIS A 240 4.21 -1.63 -19.07
N ILE A 241 3.28 -2.56 -19.32
CA ILE A 241 3.50 -4.01 -19.12
C ILE A 241 4.69 -4.53 -19.94
N GLN A 242 4.91 -3.98 -21.13
CA GLN A 242 6.02 -4.36 -22.04
C GLN A 242 7.34 -3.61 -21.74
N HIS A 243 7.39 -2.75 -20.74
CA HIS A 243 8.66 -2.14 -20.35
C HIS A 243 9.65 -3.23 -19.93
N PRO A 244 10.92 -3.22 -20.42
CA PRO A 244 11.88 -4.33 -20.21
C PRO A 244 12.04 -4.73 -18.75
N ALA A 245 12.10 -3.75 -17.83
CA ALA A 245 12.17 -4.03 -16.39
C ALA A 245 10.94 -4.77 -15.85
N ASN A 246 9.74 -4.52 -16.39
CA ASN A 246 8.51 -5.18 -15.93
C ASN A 246 8.40 -6.59 -16.52
N VAL A 247 8.82 -6.78 -17.76
CA VAL A 247 8.93 -8.11 -18.39
C VAL A 247 9.89 -8.99 -17.60
N GLU A 248 11.06 -8.46 -17.20
CA GLU A 248 12.04 -9.22 -16.42
C GLU A 248 11.55 -9.49 -14.99
N ARG A 249 10.93 -8.51 -14.31
CA ARG A 249 10.30 -8.74 -12.99
C ARG A 249 9.25 -9.84 -13.05
N ARG A 250 8.40 -9.80 -14.09
CA ARG A 250 7.38 -10.83 -14.32
C ARG A 250 8.02 -12.20 -14.47
N ARG A 251 9.06 -12.32 -15.30
CA ARG A 251 9.80 -13.59 -15.51
C ARG A 251 10.39 -14.12 -14.21
N GLN A 252 11.03 -13.27 -13.40
CA GLN A 252 11.62 -13.69 -12.11
C GLN A 252 10.54 -14.11 -11.09
N LYS A 253 9.40 -13.44 -11.05
CA LYS A 253 8.28 -13.85 -10.20
C LYS A 253 7.72 -15.23 -10.58
N GLN A 254 7.69 -15.56 -11.88
CA GLN A 254 7.29 -16.88 -12.36
C GLN A 254 8.28 -17.98 -11.95
N MET A 255 9.55 -17.66 -11.75
CA MET A 255 10.61 -18.61 -11.40
C MET A 255 10.79 -18.81 -9.88
N LEU A 256 9.91 -18.28 -9.04
CA LEU A 256 10.04 -18.36 -7.57
C LEU A 256 9.98 -19.77 -6.98
N SER A 257 9.53 -20.76 -7.72
CA SER A 257 9.35 -22.14 -7.25
C SER A 257 10.58 -22.80 -6.58
N PRO A 258 11.85 -22.60 -7.02
CA PRO A 258 13.01 -23.29 -6.45
C PRO A 258 13.54 -22.70 -5.14
N LEU A 259 13.18 -21.49 -4.76
CA LEU A 259 13.75 -20.79 -3.59
C LEU A 259 13.13 -21.22 -2.25
N THR A 260 12.24 -22.18 -2.23
CA THR A 260 11.19 -22.29 -1.22
C THR A 260 11.34 -23.44 -0.24
N THR A 261 12.36 -24.26 -0.30
CA THR A 261 12.51 -25.43 0.57
C THR A 261 12.65 -25.09 2.06
N THR A 262 13.14 -23.90 2.40
CA THR A 262 13.32 -23.44 3.79
C THR A 262 12.16 -22.58 4.31
N ARG A 263 11.19 -22.21 3.45
CA ARG A 263 10.12 -21.23 3.76
C ARG A 263 8.73 -21.76 3.37
N ARG A 264 8.42 -22.98 3.80
CA ARG A 264 7.19 -23.70 3.42
C ARG A 264 5.92 -22.87 3.63
N GLY A 265 5.75 -22.21 4.78
CA GLY A 265 4.56 -21.41 5.07
C GLY A 265 4.32 -20.28 4.07
N TRP A 266 5.37 -19.52 3.75
CA TRP A 266 5.28 -18.46 2.74
C TRP A 266 4.88 -18.97 1.36
N PHE A 267 5.48 -20.09 0.92
CA PHE A 267 5.17 -20.67 -0.38
C PHE A 267 3.75 -21.20 -0.47
N THR A 268 3.30 -21.93 0.55
CA THR A 268 1.93 -22.44 0.64
C THR A 268 0.91 -21.30 0.61
N TYR A 269 1.18 -20.21 1.35
CA TYR A 269 0.36 -19.00 1.30
C TYR A 269 0.28 -18.44 -0.13
N LEU A 270 1.43 -18.21 -0.77
CA LEU A 270 1.49 -17.60 -2.10
C LEU A 270 0.78 -18.50 -3.14
N GLU A 271 1.00 -19.81 -3.10
CA GLU A 271 0.32 -20.77 -3.96
C GLU A 271 -1.20 -20.75 -3.74
N THR A 272 -1.65 -20.69 -2.49
CA THR A 272 -3.07 -20.60 -2.16
C THR A 272 -3.72 -19.36 -2.75
N VAL A 273 -3.11 -18.18 -2.56
CA VAL A 273 -3.69 -16.93 -3.09
C VAL A 273 -3.63 -16.83 -4.62
N TYR A 274 -2.65 -17.48 -5.27
CA TYR A 274 -2.60 -17.54 -6.74
C TYR A 274 -3.64 -18.48 -7.36
N ARG A 275 -4.14 -19.47 -6.61
CA ARG A 275 -5.20 -20.39 -7.08
C ARG A 275 -6.60 -19.78 -7.00
N LEU A 276 -6.78 -18.66 -6.28
CA LEU A 276 -8.08 -18.00 -6.15
C LEU A 276 -8.58 -17.47 -7.49
N GLY A 277 -9.85 -17.64 -7.76
CA GLY A 277 -10.57 -17.00 -8.85
C GLY A 277 -10.60 -15.48 -8.69
N TYR A 278 -10.97 -14.77 -9.78
CA TYR A 278 -11.02 -13.29 -9.78
C TYR A 278 -12.01 -12.74 -8.74
N ASP A 279 -13.20 -13.32 -8.68
CA ASP A 279 -14.30 -12.94 -7.78
C ASP A 279 -14.42 -13.81 -6.52
N GLU A 280 -13.54 -14.81 -6.38
CA GLU A 280 -13.55 -15.72 -5.26
C GLU A 280 -13.21 -15.01 -3.95
N ARG A 281 -13.97 -15.31 -2.88
CA ARG A 281 -13.69 -14.78 -1.56
C ARG A 281 -12.49 -15.49 -0.93
N PRO A 282 -11.40 -14.77 -0.60
CA PRO A 282 -10.24 -15.40 0.01
C PRO A 282 -10.54 -16.02 1.39
N PRO A 283 -9.90 -17.13 1.74
CA PRO A 283 -10.04 -17.78 3.06
C PRO A 283 -9.13 -17.08 4.09
N TYR A 284 -9.44 -15.85 4.49
CA TYR A 284 -8.56 -14.99 5.29
C TYR A 284 -8.11 -15.63 6.61
N ALA A 285 -8.98 -16.39 7.29
CA ALA A 285 -8.62 -17.08 8.55
C ALA A 285 -7.53 -18.13 8.30
N GLU A 286 -7.70 -18.96 7.27
CA GLU A 286 -6.70 -19.97 6.88
C GLU A 286 -5.38 -19.31 6.44
N LEU A 287 -5.46 -18.20 5.71
CA LEU A 287 -4.27 -17.44 5.29
C LEU A 287 -3.48 -16.90 6.50
N VAL A 288 -4.17 -16.44 7.55
CA VAL A 288 -3.53 -16.03 8.82
C VAL A 288 -2.87 -17.22 9.50
N ASP A 289 -3.52 -18.40 9.51
CA ASP A 289 -3.00 -19.61 10.14
C ASP A 289 -1.80 -20.20 9.38
N MET A 290 -1.68 -19.96 8.07
CA MET A 290 -0.49 -20.33 7.28
C MET A 290 0.77 -19.53 7.64
N VAL A 291 0.62 -18.37 8.30
CA VAL A 291 1.73 -17.56 8.78
C VAL A 291 2.20 -18.10 10.14
N VAL A 292 2.82 -19.27 10.14
CA VAL A 292 3.35 -19.92 11.34
C VAL A 292 4.84 -19.69 11.50
N VAL A 293 5.26 -19.73 12.77
CA VAL A 293 6.67 -19.65 13.18
C VAL A 293 7.42 -20.92 12.81
#